data_d1a464ecb3db23f71a35ce0464b86b46
#
_entry.id   d1a464ecb3db23f71a35ce0464b86b46
#
_cell.length_a   1.000
_cell.length_b   1.000
_cell.length_c   1.000
_cell.angle_alpha   90.00
_cell.angle_beta   90.00
_cell.angle_gamma   90.00
#
_symmetry.space_group_name_H-M   'P 1'
#
loop_
_entity.id
_entity.type
_entity.pdbx_description
1 polymer ?
#
loop_
_entity_poly.entity_id
_entity_poly.type
_entity_poly.pdbx_seq_one_letter_code
_entity_poly.pdbx_strand_id
1 'polypeptide(L)'
;MSETGDTFEPRIVAFFCNWCTYTAADLAGISRMTYAPNVRVIRLMCSGRLDPQFVLAALRGGADGVLIGGCHPGDCHYQLGNYNAQRRVLLLKRMLRSMGIEDERVRLEWISAAEGEKVQRVCNEMTAQLRRLGPLRLAGPVRPAVHVAAGEAP
;
A
#
# COMPACT_ATOMS: atom_id res chain seq x y z
N MET A 1 -21.31 8.93 -30.40
CA MET A 1 -21.45 9.36 -28.98
C MET A 1 -20.68 8.35 -28.14
N SER A 2 -19.42 8.66 -27.86
CA SER A 2 -18.54 7.82 -27.07
C SER A 2 -18.80 8.15 -25.60
N GLU A 3 -19.48 7.24 -24.91
CA GLU A 3 -19.50 7.23 -23.45
C GLU A 3 -18.08 6.99 -22.97
N THR A 4 -17.40 8.04 -22.56
CA THR A 4 -16.23 7.93 -21.70
C THR A 4 -16.74 7.45 -20.36
N GLY A 5 -16.95 6.14 -20.23
CA GLY A 5 -17.18 5.52 -18.95
C GLY A 5 -16.00 5.89 -18.05
N ASP A 6 -16.30 6.62 -16.99
CA ASP A 6 -15.32 6.98 -15.93
C ASP A 6 -14.75 5.68 -15.37
N THR A 7 -13.63 5.25 -15.95
CA THR A 7 -12.98 4.00 -15.56
C THR A 7 -12.40 4.22 -14.18
N PHE A 8 -12.97 3.57 -13.17
CA PHE A 8 -12.50 3.62 -11.80
C PHE A 8 -10.99 3.33 -11.73
N GLU A 9 -10.23 4.30 -11.24
CA GLU A 9 -8.81 4.15 -10.96
C GLU A 9 -8.57 4.07 -9.45
N PRO A 10 -8.15 2.90 -8.93
CA PRO A 10 -7.97 2.70 -7.51
C PRO A 10 -6.83 3.54 -6.94
N ARG A 11 -7.01 4.07 -5.74
CA ARG A 11 -5.98 4.75 -4.97
C ARG A 11 -5.29 3.75 -4.05
N ILE A 12 -4.00 3.58 -4.21
CA ILE A 12 -3.21 2.63 -3.43
C ILE A 12 -2.21 3.39 -2.57
N VAL A 13 -2.21 3.14 -1.26
CA VAL A 13 -1.15 3.56 -0.35
C VAL A 13 -0.21 2.38 -0.14
N ALA A 14 1.08 2.59 -0.32
CA ALA A 14 2.09 1.55 -0.16
C ALA A 14 3.05 1.90 0.98
N PHE A 15 3.16 1.03 1.97
CA PHE A 15 4.16 1.15 3.05
C PHE A 15 5.36 0.26 2.73
N PHE A 16 6.48 0.87 2.37
CA PHE A 16 7.69 0.16 1.96
C PHE A 16 8.80 0.27 2.99
N CYS A 17 9.37 -0.87 3.33
CA CYS A 17 10.57 -0.93 4.18
C CYS A 17 11.75 -0.25 3.48
N ASN A 18 12.44 0.62 4.20
CA ASN A 18 13.58 1.41 3.70
C ASN A 18 14.70 0.52 3.12
N TRP A 19 14.99 -0.59 3.79
CA TRP A 19 16.18 -1.41 3.51
C TRP A 19 16.00 -2.40 2.34
N CYS A 20 14.77 -2.70 1.97
CA CYS A 20 14.48 -3.68 0.93
C CYS A 20 13.51 -3.13 -0.12
N THR A 21 12.22 -3.09 0.16
CA THR A 21 11.20 -2.78 -0.84
C THR A 21 11.31 -1.35 -1.39
N TYR A 22 11.65 -0.37 -0.56
CA TYR A 22 11.86 1.01 -1.04
C TYR A 22 13.09 1.09 -1.95
N THR A 23 14.18 0.41 -1.58
CA THR A 23 15.39 0.30 -2.43
C THR A 23 15.07 -0.41 -3.75
N ALA A 24 14.23 -1.45 -3.73
CA ALA A 24 13.77 -2.11 -4.95
C ALA A 24 12.91 -1.18 -5.83
N ALA A 25 12.11 -0.31 -5.22
CA ALA A 25 11.35 0.71 -5.96
C ALA A 25 12.27 1.75 -6.62
N ASP A 26 13.33 2.17 -5.93
CA ASP A 26 14.37 3.02 -6.51
C ASP A 26 15.08 2.34 -7.68
N LEU A 27 15.42 1.05 -7.53
CA LEU A 27 15.99 0.25 -8.61
C LEU A 27 15.06 0.17 -9.83
N ALA A 28 13.76 -0.05 -9.60
CA ALA A 28 12.76 -0.05 -10.66
C ALA A 28 12.72 1.30 -11.40
N GLY A 29 12.79 2.42 -10.67
CA GLY A 29 12.84 3.76 -11.23
C GLY A 29 14.08 4.02 -12.06
N ILE A 30 15.26 3.67 -11.54
CA ILE A 30 16.55 3.81 -12.26
C ILE A 30 16.55 2.94 -13.52
N SER A 31 15.98 1.74 -13.44
CA SER A 31 15.86 0.82 -14.59
C SER A 31 14.72 1.20 -15.55
N ARG A 32 14.06 2.33 -15.32
CA ARG A 32 12.94 2.83 -16.13
C ARG A 32 11.79 1.83 -16.30
N MET A 33 11.55 1.01 -15.28
CA MET A 33 10.42 0.09 -15.25
C MET A 33 9.14 0.88 -15.03
N THR A 34 8.18 0.71 -15.92
CA THR A 34 6.89 1.39 -15.84
C THR A 34 5.87 0.54 -15.10
N TYR A 35 5.21 1.09 -14.10
CA TYR A 35 4.08 0.48 -13.42
C TYR A 35 2.98 1.50 -13.12
N ALA A 36 1.84 1.03 -12.67
CA ALA A 36 0.66 1.87 -12.46
C ALA A 36 0.97 3.10 -11.57
N PRO A 37 0.61 4.33 -12.00
CA PRO A 37 0.99 5.57 -11.32
C PRO A 37 0.15 5.88 -10.07
N ASN A 38 -0.85 5.07 -9.81
CA ASN A 38 -1.83 5.26 -8.75
C ASN A 38 -1.37 4.72 -7.37
N VAL A 39 -0.09 4.36 -7.24
CA VAL A 39 0.52 3.90 -5.99
C VAL A 39 1.27 5.07 -5.32
N ARG A 40 0.88 5.38 -4.08
CA ARG A 40 1.54 6.39 -3.24
C ARG A 40 2.39 5.70 -2.19
N VAL A 41 3.70 5.88 -2.26
CA VAL A 41 4.64 5.20 -1.38
C VAL A 41 4.92 6.03 -0.13
N ILE A 42 4.78 5.38 1.03
CA ILE A 42 5.23 5.88 2.34
C ILE A 42 6.36 4.98 2.81
N ARG A 43 7.53 5.58 3.00
CA ARG A 43 8.72 4.87 3.46
C ARG A 43 8.69 4.67 4.97
N LEU A 44 8.84 3.43 5.42
CA LEU A 44 9.05 3.07 6.81
C LEU A 44 10.48 2.58 7.02
N MET A 45 11.09 2.85 8.17
CA MET A 45 12.43 2.32 8.46
C MET A 45 12.43 0.79 8.48
N CYS A 46 11.35 0.17 8.91
CA CYS A 46 11.14 -1.28 8.89
C CYS A 46 9.67 -1.58 8.72
N SER A 47 9.33 -2.67 8.03
CA SER A 47 7.94 -3.16 7.98
C SER A 47 7.37 -3.45 9.38
N GLY A 48 8.22 -3.79 10.35
CA GLY A 48 7.83 -3.95 11.75
C GLY A 48 7.33 -2.66 12.44
N ARG A 49 7.57 -1.48 11.83
CA ARG A 49 7.00 -0.20 12.29
C ARG A 49 5.53 -0.06 11.89
N LEU A 50 5.05 -0.89 10.97
CA LEU A 50 3.67 -0.82 10.52
C LEU A 50 2.71 -1.06 11.69
N ASP A 51 1.93 -0.05 12.01
CA ASP A 51 0.80 -0.17 12.91
C ASP A 51 -0.46 -0.44 12.08
N PRO A 52 -1.34 -1.39 12.48
CA PRO A 52 -2.63 -1.60 11.83
C PRO A 52 -3.46 -0.32 11.67
N GLN A 53 -3.32 0.63 12.60
CA GLN A 53 -3.98 1.93 12.51
C GLN A 53 -3.57 2.73 11.28
N PHE A 54 -2.33 2.59 10.78
CA PHE A 54 -1.89 3.25 9.55
C PHE A 54 -2.67 2.74 8.34
N VAL A 55 -2.91 1.44 8.29
CA VAL A 55 -3.71 0.81 7.22
C VAL A 55 -5.16 1.28 7.29
N LEU A 56 -5.75 1.26 8.48
CA LEU A 56 -7.12 1.73 8.69
C LEU A 56 -7.26 3.22 8.36
N ALA A 57 -6.28 4.03 8.74
CA ALA A 57 -6.26 5.46 8.42
C ALA A 57 -6.17 5.71 6.91
N ALA A 58 -5.36 4.92 6.18
CA ALA A 58 -5.27 5.01 4.73
C ALA A 58 -6.60 4.66 4.06
N LEU A 59 -7.23 3.55 4.44
CA LEU A 59 -8.54 3.13 3.91
C LEU A 59 -9.64 4.15 4.23
N ARG A 60 -9.68 4.67 5.47
CA ARG A 60 -10.60 5.72 5.87
C ARG A 60 -10.33 7.04 5.14
N GLY A 61 -9.08 7.31 4.79
CA GLY A 61 -8.65 8.49 4.05
C GLY A 61 -8.95 8.45 2.55
N GLY A 62 -9.55 7.37 2.07
CA GLY A 62 -9.97 7.21 0.67
C GLY A 62 -9.03 6.35 -0.18
N ALA A 63 -8.14 5.59 0.42
CA ALA A 63 -7.42 4.54 -0.30
C ALA A 63 -8.34 3.36 -0.55
N ASP A 64 -8.30 2.81 -1.75
CA ASP A 64 -9.05 1.61 -2.14
C ASP A 64 -8.30 0.32 -1.77
N GLY A 65 -6.99 0.44 -1.57
CA GLY A 65 -6.15 -0.65 -1.13
C GLY A 65 -4.84 -0.18 -0.50
N VAL A 66 -4.21 -1.07 0.27
CA VAL A 66 -2.94 -0.83 0.95
C VAL A 66 -1.97 -1.96 0.65
N LEU A 67 -0.81 -1.60 0.10
CA LEU A 67 0.30 -2.51 -0.18
C LEU A 67 1.36 -2.36 0.91
N ILE A 68 1.84 -3.47 1.44
CA ILE A 68 2.90 -3.49 2.44
C ILE A 68 4.06 -4.30 1.88
N GLY A 69 5.23 -3.67 1.80
CA GLY A 69 6.44 -4.31 1.34
C GLY A 69 7.47 -4.46 2.46
N GLY A 70 7.92 -5.67 2.69
CA GLY A 70 8.92 -6.01 3.70
C GLY A 70 10.04 -6.89 3.16
N CYS A 71 11.09 -7.06 3.98
CA CYS A 71 12.20 -7.95 3.68
C CYS A 71 11.74 -9.41 3.70
N HIS A 72 12.36 -10.27 2.89
CA HIS A 72 12.15 -11.71 2.98
C HIS A 72 12.39 -12.24 4.40
N PRO A 73 11.67 -13.31 4.81
CA PRO A 73 11.93 -13.98 6.08
C PRO A 73 13.41 -14.34 6.23
N GLY A 74 14.01 -13.92 7.35
CA GLY A 74 15.44 -14.10 7.62
C GLY A 74 16.34 -12.93 7.19
N ASP A 75 15.87 -12.03 6.31
CA ASP A 75 16.68 -10.92 5.77
C ASP A 75 16.34 -9.55 6.38
N CYS A 76 15.55 -9.53 7.44
CA CYS A 76 15.17 -8.27 8.06
C CYS A 76 16.39 -7.59 8.71
N HIS A 77 16.64 -6.33 8.36
CA HIS A 77 17.72 -5.51 8.94
C HIS A 77 17.65 -5.44 10.48
N TYR A 78 16.47 -5.48 11.04
CA TYR A 78 16.21 -5.49 12.48
C TYR A 78 15.81 -6.87 13.03
N GLN A 79 16.10 -7.94 12.30
CA GLN A 79 15.87 -9.36 12.60
C GLN A 79 14.41 -9.81 12.60
N LEU A 80 13.51 -9.19 13.40
CA LEU A 80 12.13 -9.66 13.62
C LEU A 80 11.06 -8.75 13.05
N GLY A 81 11.42 -7.64 12.41
CA GLY A 81 10.45 -6.64 11.97
C GLY A 81 9.42 -7.18 10.96
N ASN A 82 9.86 -7.98 10.00
CA ASN A 82 8.99 -8.59 9.00
C ASN A 82 8.03 -9.63 9.61
N TYR A 83 8.47 -10.43 10.57
CA TYR A 83 7.60 -11.38 11.28
C TYR A 83 6.53 -10.64 12.10
N ASN A 84 6.88 -9.54 12.74
CA ASN A 84 5.93 -8.70 13.46
C ASN A 84 4.89 -8.07 12.51
N ALA A 85 5.34 -7.59 11.34
CA ALA A 85 4.45 -7.10 10.30
C ALA A 85 3.48 -8.18 9.82
N GLN A 86 3.98 -9.39 9.57
CA GLN A 86 3.16 -10.52 9.13
C GLN A 86 2.04 -10.84 10.12
N ARG A 87 2.38 -10.96 11.42
CA ARG A 87 1.38 -11.25 12.47
C ARG A 87 0.28 -10.19 12.53
N ARG A 88 0.68 -8.91 12.48
CA ARG A 88 -0.25 -7.78 12.51
C ARG A 88 -1.16 -7.75 11.28
N VAL A 89 -0.59 -7.97 10.10
CA VAL A 89 -1.37 -7.98 8.84
C VAL A 89 -2.35 -9.16 8.81
N LEU A 90 -1.94 -10.34 9.25
CA LEU A 90 -2.84 -11.50 9.31
C LEU A 90 -4.04 -11.25 10.25
N LEU A 91 -3.79 -10.67 11.42
CA LEU A 91 -4.85 -10.30 12.34
C LEU A 91 -5.76 -9.21 11.75
N LEU A 92 -5.16 -8.17 11.17
CA LEU A 92 -5.89 -7.08 10.52
C LEU A 92 -6.80 -7.58 9.40
N LYS A 93 -6.33 -8.48 8.56
CA LYS A 93 -7.16 -9.09 7.51
C LYS A 93 -8.39 -9.82 8.05
N ARG A 94 -8.24 -10.53 9.16
CA ARG A 94 -9.39 -11.16 9.84
C ARG A 94 -10.39 -10.12 10.35
N MET A 95 -9.90 -9.03 10.93
CA MET A 95 -10.74 -7.93 11.40
C MET A 95 -11.47 -7.25 10.22
N LEU A 96 -10.79 -6.96 9.12
CA LEU A 96 -11.40 -6.36 7.94
C LEU A 96 -12.55 -7.21 7.39
N ARG A 97 -12.35 -8.53 7.29
CA ARG A 97 -13.41 -9.46 6.89
C ARG A 97 -14.63 -9.40 7.82
N SER A 98 -14.42 -9.34 9.12
CA SER A 98 -15.53 -9.22 10.08
C SER A 98 -16.27 -7.88 9.99
N MET A 99 -15.60 -6.85 9.44
CA MET A 99 -16.19 -5.54 9.17
C MET A 99 -16.85 -5.43 7.78
N GLY A 100 -16.84 -6.51 6.99
CA GLY A 100 -17.40 -6.52 5.64
C GLY A 100 -16.50 -5.86 4.59
N ILE A 101 -15.21 -5.70 4.89
CA ILE A 101 -14.21 -5.16 3.96
C ILE A 101 -13.43 -6.33 3.37
N GLU A 102 -13.29 -6.33 2.04
CA GLU A 102 -12.52 -7.37 1.35
C GLU A 102 -11.05 -7.32 1.79
N ASP A 103 -10.55 -8.41 2.33
CA ASP A 103 -9.19 -8.47 2.87
C ASP A 103 -8.11 -8.48 1.78
N GLU A 104 -8.49 -8.72 0.53
CA GLU A 104 -7.63 -8.55 -0.64
C GLU A 104 -7.22 -7.09 -0.88
N ARG A 105 -7.92 -6.12 -0.27
CA ARG A 105 -7.53 -4.71 -0.31
C ARG A 105 -6.27 -4.41 0.48
N VAL A 106 -5.84 -5.34 1.34
CA VAL A 106 -4.57 -5.25 2.07
C VAL A 106 -3.66 -6.39 1.64
N ARG A 107 -2.52 -6.05 1.04
CA ARG A 107 -1.56 -7.01 0.52
C ARG A 107 -0.20 -6.84 1.20
N LEU A 108 0.38 -7.93 1.68
CA LEU A 108 1.74 -7.99 2.21
C LEU A 108 2.60 -8.78 1.23
N GLU A 109 3.74 -8.19 0.85
CA GLU A 109 4.71 -8.82 -0.05
C GLU A 109 6.12 -8.76 0.53
N TRP A 110 6.87 -9.82 0.29
CA TRP A 110 8.28 -9.88 0.60
C TRP A 110 9.09 -9.53 -0.65
N ILE A 111 9.85 -8.44 -0.59
CA ILE A 111 10.60 -7.92 -1.73
C ILE A 111 12.00 -7.53 -1.25
N SER A 112 13.03 -8.11 -1.85
CA SER A 112 14.42 -7.74 -1.59
C SER A 112 14.83 -6.47 -2.35
N ALA A 113 15.93 -5.85 -1.96
CA ALA A 113 16.43 -4.64 -2.60
C ALA A 113 16.77 -4.82 -4.10
N ALA A 114 17.05 -6.04 -4.53
CA ALA A 114 17.38 -6.38 -5.92
C ALA A 114 16.14 -6.70 -6.80
N GLU A 115 14.94 -6.78 -6.20
CA GLU A 115 13.73 -7.24 -6.89
C GLU A 115 12.86 -6.09 -7.42
N GLY A 116 13.45 -5.15 -8.18
CA GLY A 116 12.71 -4.05 -8.82
C GLY A 116 11.57 -4.53 -9.73
N GLU A 117 11.79 -5.62 -10.49
CA GLU A 117 10.76 -6.25 -11.33
C GLU A 117 9.56 -6.75 -10.51
N LYS A 118 9.82 -7.24 -9.30
CA LYS A 118 8.76 -7.69 -8.41
C LYS A 118 7.91 -6.51 -7.92
N VAL A 119 8.52 -5.36 -7.66
CA VAL A 119 7.77 -4.12 -7.34
C VAL A 119 6.82 -3.77 -8.48
N GLN A 120 7.33 -3.73 -9.71
CA GLN A 120 6.52 -3.45 -10.90
C GLN A 120 5.34 -4.43 -11.02
N ARG A 121 5.63 -5.72 -10.94
CA ARG A 121 4.60 -6.77 -11.05
C ARG A 121 3.53 -6.65 -9.97
N VAL A 122 3.93 -6.52 -8.70
CA VAL A 122 3.01 -6.44 -7.56
C VAL A 122 2.12 -5.20 -7.63
N CYS A 123 2.67 -4.04 -7.99
CA CYS A 123 1.90 -2.81 -8.17
C CYS A 123 0.83 -2.95 -9.27
N ASN A 124 1.21 -3.54 -10.40
CA ASN A 124 0.29 -3.76 -11.52
C ASN A 124 -0.79 -4.80 -11.18
N GLU A 125 -0.41 -5.91 -10.56
CA GLU A 125 -1.36 -6.95 -10.11
C GLU A 125 -2.38 -6.39 -9.12
N MET A 126 -1.91 -5.64 -8.12
CA MET A 126 -2.80 -5.05 -7.12
C MET A 126 -3.75 -4.03 -7.74
N THR A 127 -3.25 -3.20 -8.65
CA THR A 127 -4.10 -2.24 -9.38
C THR A 127 -5.20 -2.96 -10.17
N ALA A 128 -4.84 -4.02 -10.90
CA ALA A 128 -5.82 -4.83 -11.65
C ALA A 128 -6.84 -5.51 -10.72
N GLN A 129 -6.39 -6.01 -9.58
CA GLN A 129 -7.25 -6.63 -8.57
C GLN A 129 -8.26 -5.62 -8.00
N LEU A 130 -7.80 -4.44 -7.61
CA LEU A 130 -8.67 -3.41 -7.06
C LEU A 130 -9.66 -2.84 -8.10
N ARG A 131 -9.27 -2.77 -9.37
CA ARG A 131 -10.22 -2.42 -10.46
C ARG A 131 -11.38 -3.42 -10.53
N ARG A 132 -11.12 -4.71 -10.32
CA ARG A 132 -12.19 -5.74 -10.29
C ARG A 132 -13.06 -5.65 -9.04
N LEU A 133 -12.48 -5.31 -7.88
CA LEU A 133 -13.22 -5.13 -6.63
C LEU A 133 -14.07 -3.85 -6.62
N GLY A 134 -13.68 -2.86 -7.41
CA GLY A 134 -14.32 -1.55 -7.41
C GLY A 134 -13.92 -0.66 -6.22
N PRO A 135 -14.46 0.55 -6.13
CA PRO A 135 -14.12 1.50 -5.07
C PRO A 135 -14.53 0.99 -3.69
N LEU A 136 -13.67 1.26 -2.70
CA LEU A 136 -13.99 0.96 -1.30
C LEU A 136 -15.07 1.94 -0.81
N ARG A 137 -16.22 1.41 -0.42
CA ARG A 137 -17.31 2.18 0.18
C ARG A 137 -17.40 1.86 1.66
N LEU A 138 -16.86 2.75 2.51
CA LEU A 138 -17.04 2.66 3.94
C LEU A 138 -18.38 3.29 4.33
N ALA A 139 -19.15 2.61 5.19
CA ALA A 139 -20.37 3.18 5.73
C ALA A 139 -20.00 4.32 6.69
N GLY A 140 -20.37 5.54 6.33
CA GLY A 140 -20.16 6.74 7.15
C GLY A 140 -19.60 7.93 6.36
N PRO A 141 -19.71 9.16 6.88
CA PRO A 141 -19.20 10.33 6.20
C PRO A 141 -17.67 10.28 6.15
N VAL A 142 -17.12 10.22 4.94
CA VAL A 142 -15.70 10.47 4.71
C VAL A 142 -15.43 11.92 5.09
N ARG A 143 -14.72 12.16 6.19
CA ARG A 143 -14.25 13.51 6.49
C ARG A 143 -13.34 13.95 5.36
N PRO A 144 -13.60 15.12 4.72
CA PRO A 144 -12.70 15.62 3.70
C PRO A 144 -11.29 15.71 4.27
N ALA A 145 -10.30 15.37 3.43
CA ALA A 145 -8.90 15.52 3.80
C ALA A 145 -8.70 16.95 4.32
N VAL A 146 -8.16 17.08 5.52
CA VAL A 146 -7.75 18.38 6.04
C VAL A 146 -6.67 18.90 5.10
N HIS A 147 -7.01 19.84 4.22
CA HIS A 147 -6.02 20.65 3.56
C HIS A 147 -5.30 21.42 4.67
N VAL A 148 -4.12 20.96 5.04
CA VAL A 148 -3.20 21.83 5.77
C VAL A 148 -2.85 22.93 4.78
N ALA A 149 -3.50 24.09 4.94
CA ALA A 149 -3.08 25.28 4.25
C ALA A 149 -1.60 25.47 4.58
N ALA A 150 -0.78 25.60 3.55
CA ALA A 150 0.61 25.97 3.71
C ALA A 150 0.62 27.30 4.48
N GLY A 151 0.97 27.24 5.77
CA GLY A 151 1.10 28.42 6.59
C GLY A 151 2.19 29.29 5.98
N GLU A 152 1.85 30.52 5.69
CA GLU A 152 2.83 31.56 5.44
C GLU A 152 3.77 31.59 6.63
N ALA A 153 5.03 31.31 6.38
CA ALA A 153 6.09 31.55 7.35
C ALA A 153 6.27 33.05 7.54
N PRO A 154 6.51 33.53 8.78
CA PRO A 154 6.77 34.93 9.05
C PRO A 154 8.12 35.39 8.49
#